data_eb751f9a3d5bfb43ddd9953925cae08e
#
_entry.id   eb751f9a3d5bfb43ddd9953925cae08e
#
_cell.length_a   1.000
_cell.length_b   1.000
_cell.length_c   1.000
_cell.angle_alpha   90.00
_cell.angle_beta   90.00
_cell.angle_gamma   90.00
#
_symmetry.space_group_name_H-M   'P 1'
#
loop_
_entity.id
_entity.type
_entity.pdbx_description
1 polymer ?
#
loop_
_entity_poly.entity_id
_entity_poly.type
_entity_poly.pdbx_seq_one_letter_code
_entity_poly.pdbx_strand_id
1 'polypeptide(L)'
;HGIAGLLAGVQEIQKITAEEIWKKERNLMECFVAKIKQIPNMKIYGDFSDKNRCPIVSLNIAGVDSSQVSEWLLEEYEIAVRPGAHCAPLMHQYFGTQKQGMVRFSFSYYNTEKEALTAAEAIREIAEEVEA
;
A
#
# COMPACT_ATOMS: atom_id res chain seq x y z
N HIS A 1 21.01 23.17 3.95
CA HIS A 1 19.60 22.98 3.61
C HIS A 1 19.05 21.66 4.18
N GLY A 2 19.78 20.54 4.05
CA GLY A 2 19.34 19.24 4.57
C GLY A 2 19.13 19.21 6.08
N ILE A 3 20.02 19.83 6.85
CA ILE A 3 19.90 19.94 8.32
C ILE A 3 18.66 20.77 8.70
N ALA A 4 18.43 21.89 8.01
CA ALA A 4 17.25 22.73 8.25
C ALA A 4 15.94 21.97 7.92
N GLY A 5 15.92 21.21 6.82
CA GLY A 5 14.78 20.37 6.46
C GLY A 5 14.50 19.27 7.48
N LEU A 6 15.55 18.60 7.96
CA LEU A 6 15.44 17.60 9.03
C LEU A 6 14.87 18.21 10.32
N LEU A 7 15.36 19.39 10.72
CA LEU A 7 14.85 20.08 11.90
C LEU A 7 13.35 20.39 11.77
N ALA A 8 12.93 20.93 10.62
CA ALA A 8 11.52 21.22 10.36
C ALA A 8 10.65 19.97 10.40
N GLY A 9 11.12 18.85 9.83
CA GLY A 9 10.42 17.56 9.87
C GLY A 9 10.26 17.02 11.30
N VAL A 10 11.32 17.10 12.11
CA VAL A 10 11.26 16.69 13.53
C VAL A 10 10.28 17.57 14.32
N GLN A 11 10.31 18.88 14.11
CA GLN A 11 9.39 19.82 14.77
C GLN A 11 7.93 19.53 14.40
N GLU A 12 7.64 19.19 13.13
CA GLU A 12 6.30 18.84 12.69
C GLU A 12 5.82 17.53 13.35
N ILE A 13 6.67 16.49 13.40
CA ILE A 13 6.35 15.23 14.09
C ILE A 13 6.11 15.47 15.59
N GLN A 14 6.90 16.32 16.25
CA GLN A 14 6.70 16.67 17.66
C GLN A 14 5.38 17.39 17.90
N LYS A 15 4.97 18.25 16.97
CA LYS A 15 3.72 19.01 17.03
C LYS A 15 2.49 18.11 16.85
N ILE A 16 2.51 17.19 15.87
CA ILE A 16 1.41 16.29 15.58
C ILE A 16 1.36 15.15 16.60
N THR A 17 2.50 14.67 17.04
CA THR A 17 2.82 13.47 17.81
C THR A 17 2.88 12.18 16.97
N ALA A 18 3.83 11.33 17.31
CA ALA A 18 3.97 10.03 16.64
C ALA A 18 2.75 9.12 16.83
N GLU A 19 2.06 9.24 17.97
CA GLU A 19 0.85 8.48 18.28
C GLU A 19 -0.32 8.86 17.37
N GLU A 20 -0.57 10.14 17.15
CA GLU A 20 -1.63 10.61 16.24
C GLU A 20 -1.31 10.26 14.77
N ILE A 21 -0.05 10.37 14.36
CA ILE A 21 0.39 9.93 13.03
C ILE A 21 0.08 8.45 12.84
N TRP A 22 0.57 7.62 13.74
CA TRP A 22 0.36 6.17 13.71
C TRP A 22 -1.13 5.77 13.69
N LYS A 23 -1.94 6.40 14.53
CA LYS A 23 -3.38 6.15 14.60
C LYS A 23 -4.10 6.46 13.28
N LYS A 24 -3.78 7.62 12.69
CA LYS A 24 -4.36 8.01 11.40
C LYS A 24 -3.95 7.08 10.27
N GLU A 25 -2.67 6.81 10.14
CA GLU A 25 -2.12 5.94 9.10
C GLU A 25 -2.67 4.51 9.19
N ARG A 26 -2.81 4.02 10.41
CA ARG A 26 -3.42 2.73 10.66
C ARG A 26 -4.89 2.69 10.25
N ASN A 27 -5.68 3.71 10.60
CA ASN A 27 -7.08 3.78 10.19
C ASN A 27 -7.23 3.78 8.66
N LEU A 28 -6.38 4.51 7.94
CA LEU A 28 -6.37 4.52 6.48
C LEU A 28 -6.07 3.13 5.90
N MET A 29 -5.07 2.46 6.44
CA MET A 29 -4.74 1.08 6.06
C MET A 29 -5.90 0.11 6.35
N GLU A 30 -6.53 0.20 7.51
CA GLU A 30 -7.66 -0.65 7.89
C GLU A 30 -8.87 -0.42 6.97
N CYS A 31 -9.20 0.83 6.62
CA CYS A 31 -10.24 1.17 5.64
C CYS A 31 -9.96 0.53 4.28
N PHE A 32 -8.76 0.68 3.77
CA PHE A 32 -8.33 0.08 2.51
C PHE A 32 -8.45 -1.45 2.55
N VAL A 33 -7.85 -2.10 3.56
CA VAL A 33 -7.83 -3.56 3.71
C VAL A 33 -9.24 -4.13 3.85
N ALA A 34 -10.14 -3.47 4.58
CA ALA A 34 -11.53 -3.90 4.73
C ALA A 34 -12.25 -4.00 3.39
N LYS A 35 -11.96 -3.11 2.45
CA LYS A 35 -12.55 -3.11 1.09
C LYS A 35 -11.94 -4.18 0.20
N ILE A 36 -10.62 -4.30 0.18
CA ILE A 36 -9.94 -5.20 -0.75
C ILE A 36 -9.99 -6.68 -0.34
N LYS A 37 -10.24 -6.99 0.94
CA LYS A 37 -10.32 -8.39 1.43
C LYS A 37 -11.36 -9.26 0.72
N GLN A 38 -12.37 -8.66 0.12
CA GLN A 38 -13.49 -9.36 -0.51
C GLN A 38 -13.31 -9.53 -2.02
N ILE A 39 -12.25 -8.96 -2.59
CA ILE A 39 -11.97 -9.04 -4.02
C ILE A 39 -11.47 -10.47 -4.33
N PRO A 40 -12.13 -11.19 -5.25
CA PRO A 40 -11.66 -12.51 -5.68
C PRO A 40 -10.31 -12.39 -6.41
N ASN A 41 -9.61 -13.51 -6.54
CA ASN A 41 -8.31 -13.62 -7.25
C ASN A 41 -7.21 -12.67 -6.77
N MET A 42 -7.35 -12.12 -5.57
CA MET A 42 -6.36 -11.26 -4.96
C MET A 42 -5.75 -11.90 -3.72
N LYS A 43 -4.45 -11.72 -3.54
CA LYS A 43 -3.73 -12.16 -2.37
C LYS A 43 -3.10 -10.96 -1.66
N ILE A 44 -3.44 -10.80 -0.39
CA ILE A 44 -2.85 -9.79 0.50
C ILE A 44 -1.82 -10.49 1.40
N TYR A 45 -0.65 -9.87 1.57
CA TYR A 45 0.46 -10.43 2.31
C TYR A 45 0.64 -9.77 3.67
N GLY A 46 0.96 -10.56 4.67
CA GLY A 46 1.26 -10.15 6.03
C GLY A 46 0.15 -10.45 7.04
N ASP A 47 0.47 -10.30 8.32
CA ASP A 47 -0.47 -10.49 9.42
C ASP A 47 -1.14 -9.16 9.77
N PHE A 48 -2.44 -9.05 9.52
CA PHE A 48 -3.27 -7.87 9.82
C PHE A 48 -3.92 -7.94 11.20
N SER A 49 -3.68 -8.98 11.99
CA SER A 49 -4.10 -9.06 13.39
C SER A 49 -3.16 -8.31 14.33
N ASP A 50 -1.89 -8.13 13.92
CA ASP A 50 -0.92 -7.34 14.69
C ASP A 50 -1.25 -5.85 14.61
N LYS A 51 -1.51 -5.27 15.79
CA LYS A 51 -1.84 -3.85 15.92
C LYS A 51 -0.62 -2.92 15.76
N ASN A 52 0.59 -3.45 15.87
CA ASN A 52 1.84 -2.67 15.83
C ASN A 52 2.54 -2.71 14.47
N ARG A 53 1.82 -3.03 13.40
CA ARG A 53 2.39 -3.08 12.04
C ARG A 53 2.49 -1.70 11.40
N CYS A 54 3.44 -1.58 10.46
CA CYS A 54 3.52 -0.39 9.60
C CYS A 54 2.28 -0.27 8.69
N PRO A 55 1.90 0.95 8.29
CA PRO A 55 0.75 1.23 7.42
C PRO A 55 1.05 0.90 5.95
N ILE A 56 1.46 -0.34 5.71
CA ILE A 56 1.87 -0.86 4.41
C ILE A 56 1.01 -2.07 4.06
N VAL A 57 0.53 -2.13 2.82
CA VAL A 57 -0.22 -3.27 2.28
C VAL A 57 0.44 -3.73 0.99
N SER A 58 0.91 -4.97 0.98
CA SER A 58 1.43 -5.62 -0.21
C SER A 58 0.43 -6.65 -0.71
N LEU A 59 0.15 -6.64 -2.01
CA LEU A 59 -0.82 -7.51 -2.63
C LEU A 59 -0.40 -7.96 -4.04
N ASN A 60 -1.05 -8.99 -4.54
CA ASN A 60 -1.02 -9.43 -5.94
C ASN A 60 -2.42 -9.72 -6.44
N ILE A 61 -2.66 -9.44 -7.72
CA ILE A 61 -3.79 -9.97 -8.49
C ILE A 61 -3.28 -11.23 -9.21
N ALA A 62 -4.06 -12.32 -9.18
CA ALA A 62 -3.64 -13.60 -9.72
C ALA A 62 -3.32 -13.49 -11.22
N GLY A 63 -2.14 -14.00 -11.59
CA GLY A 63 -1.70 -14.03 -12.98
C GLY A 63 -1.13 -12.73 -13.56
N VAL A 64 -1.17 -11.61 -12.82
CA VAL A 64 -0.72 -10.30 -13.30
C VAL A 64 0.62 -9.92 -12.67
N ASP A 65 1.55 -9.43 -13.48
CA ASP A 65 2.82 -8.87 -13.00
C ASP A 65 2.57 -7.58 -12.21
N SER A 66 3.30 -7.40 -11.12
CA SER A 66 3.13 -6.24 -10.25
C SER A 66 3.44 -4.90 -10.93
N SER A 67 4.31 -4.89 -11.94
CA SER A 67 4.62 -3.68 -12.72
C SER A 67 3.43 -3.27 -13.57
N GLN A 68 2.72 -4.24 -14.16
CA GLN A 68 1.53 -3.98 -14.97
C GLN A 68 0.39 -3.40 -14.13
N VAL A 69 0.14 -3.95 -12.93
CA VAL A 69 -0.84 -3.38 -12.00
C VAL A 69 -0.48 -1.96 -11.58
N SER A 70 0.81 -1.71 -11.33
CA SER A 70 1.31 -0.37 -10.99
C SER A 70 1.15 0.64 -12.14
N GLU A 71 1.35 0.21 -13.38
CA GLU A 71 1.17 1.02 -14.59
C GLU A 71 -0.30 1.41 -14.76
N TRP A 72 -1.23 0.46 -14.70
CA TRP A 72 -2.68 0.74 -14.75
C TRP A 72 -3.14 1.69 -13.64
N LEU A 73 -2.70 1.46 -12.40
CA LEU A 73 -3.02 2.36 -11.28
C LEU A 73 -2.52 3.80 -11.53
N LEU A 74 -1.36 3.95 -12.14
CA LEU A 74 -0.79 5.26 -12.42
C LEU A 74 -1.49 5.95 -13.60
N GLU A 75 -1.72 5.22 -14.70
CA GLU A 75 -2.22 5.79 -15.95
C GLU A 75 -3.72 6.08 -15.91
N GLU A 76 -4.51 5.20 -15.28
CA GLU A 76 -5.97 5.31 -15.30
C GLU A 76 -6.54 5.99 -14.05
N TYR A 77 -5.84 5.86 -12.91
CA TYR A 77 -6.34 6.36 -11.61
C TYR A 77 -5.44 7.41 -10.97
N GLU A 78 -4.30 7.75 -11.58
CA GLU A 78 -3.29 8.67 -11.01
C GLU A 78 -2.77 8.24 -9.62
N ILE A 79 -2.74 6.91 -9.37
CA ILE A 79 -2.31 6.31 -8.11
C ILE A 79 -0.91 5.74 -8.25
N ALA A 80 0.06 6.36 -7.57
CA ALA A 80 1.44 5.88 -7.53
C ALA A 80 1.62 4.84 -6.42
N VAL A 81 2.08 3.64 -6.81
CA VAL A 81 2.43 2.53 -5.91
C VAL A 81 3.84 2.03 -6.22
N ARG A 82 4.35 1.13 -5.41
CA ARG A 82 5.66 0.52 -5.69
C ARG A 82 5.50 -0.95 -6.08
N PRO A 83 5.83 -1.33 -7.33
CA PRO A 83 5.86 -2.72 -7.77
C PRO A 83 7.20 -3.41 -7.48
N GLY A 84 7.26 -4.71 -7.68
CA GLY A 84 8.48 -5.51 -7.75
C GLY A 84 8.95 -6.07 -6.41
N ALA A 85 10.26 -6.20 -6.26
CA ALA A 85 10.89 -6.91 -5.13
C ALA A 85 11.13 -6.05 -3.88
N HIS A 86 10.87 -4.73 -3.91
CA HIS A 86 10.97 -3.80 -2.77
C HIS A 86 12.31 -3.84 -2.01
N CYS A 87 13.41 -4.23 -2.66
CA CYS A 87 14.72 -4.49 -2.03
C CYS A 87 14.68 -5.58 -0.94
N ALA A 88 13.73 -6.51 -1.02
CA ALA A 88 13.47 -7.55 -0.02
C ALA A 88 13.47 -8.97 -0.65
N PRO A 89 14.57 -9.44 -1.27
CA PRO A 89 14.58 -10.68 -2.04
C PRO A 89 14.23 -11.91 -1.19
N LEU A 90 14.61 -11.95 0.07
CA LEU A 90 14.31 -13.07 0.97
C LEU A 90 12.81 -13.16 1.29
N MET A 91 12.11 -12.03 1.40
CA MET A 91 10.66 -12.00 1.60
C MET A 91 9.94 -12.54 0.36
N HIS A 92 10.38 -12.14 -0.83
CA HIS A 92 9.82 -12.64 -2.08
C HIS A 92 10.11 -14.14 -2.28
N GLN A 93 11.27 -14.63 -1.83
CA GLN A 93 11.59 -16.06 -1.80
C GLN A 93 10.64 -16.82 -0.87
N TYR A 94 10.42 -16.31 0.33
CA TYR A 94 9.51 -16.90 1.32
C TYR A 94 8.07 -16.99 0.82
N PHE A 95 7.58 -15.93 0.19
CA PHE A 95 6.20 -15.87 -0.34
C PHE A 95 6.04 -16.47 -1.75
N GLY A 96 7.13 -16.87 -2.41
CA GLY A 96 7.09 -17.43 -3.78
C GLY A 96 6.75 -16.39 -4.85
N THR A 97 7.07 -15.12 -4.62
CA THR A 97 6.71 -13.99 -5.49
C THR A 97 7.90 -13.37 -6.22
N GLN A 98 9.03 -14.10 -6.34
CA GLN A 98 10.25 -13.57 -6.98
C GLN A 98 10.03 -13.14 -8.43
N LYS A 99 9.16 -13.85 -9.17
CA LYS A 99 8.87 -13.56 -10.58
C LYS A 99 7.81 -12.48 -10.76
N GLN A 100 6.73 -12.56 -9.99
CA GLN A 100 5.58 -11.66 -10.10
C GLN A 100 5.83 -10.32 -9.39
N GLY A 101 6.70 -10.29 -8.37
CA GLY A 101 6.81 -9.16 -7.47
C GLY A 101 5.57 -9.02 -6.57
N MET A 102 5.41 -7.87 -5.98
CA MET A 102 4.18 -7.45 -5.25
C MET A 102 3.91 -5.97 -5.54
N VAL A 103 2.64 -5.58 -5.50
CA VAL A 103 2.25 -4.17 -5.47
C VAL A 103 2.15 -3.72 -4.02
N ARG A 104 2.87 -2.66 -3.66
CA ARG A 104 2.90 -2.12 -2.31
C ARG A 104 2.24 -0.76 -2.22
N PHE A 105 1.17 -0.69 -1.46
CA PHE A 105 0.55 0.55 -0.99
C PHE A 105 1.20 0.98 0.33
N SER A 106 1.49 2.26 0.46
CA SER A 106 2.05 2.85 1.68
C SER A 106 1.23 4.09 2.03
N PHE A 107 0.64 4.09 3.22
CA PHE A 107 -0.20 5.19 3.69
C PHE A 107 0.62 6.12 4.58
N SER A 108 0.38 7.42 4.44
CA SER A 108 1.01 8.43 5.26
C SER A 108 -0.04 9.30 5.98
N TYR A 109 0.41 10.03 6.98
CA TYR A 109 -0.42 10.99 7.71
C TYR A 109 -1.15 12.00 6.81
N TYR A 110 -0.57 12.33 5.65
CA TYR A 110 -1.12 13.31 4.71
C TYR A 110 -2.16 12.73 3.76
N ASN A 111 -2.32 11.41 3.70
CA ASN A 111 -3.38 10.80 2.92
C ASN A 111 -4.75 11.00 3.59
N THR A 112 -5.79 10.90 2.79
CA THR A 112 -7.18 10.99 3.21
C THR A 112 -7.87 9.63 3.11
N GLU A 113 -8.95 9.45 3.86
CA GLU A 113 -9.80 8.25 3.76
C GLU A 113 -10.39 8.09 2.35
N LYS A 114 -10.74 9.21 1.70
CA LYS A 114 -11.22 9.20 0.31
C LYS A 114 -10.18 8.60 -0.63
N GLU A 115 -8.91 8.98 -0.50
CA GLU A 115 -7.83 8.43 -1.33
C GLU A 115 -7.65 6.92 -1.07
N ALA A 116 -7.70 6.48 0.18
CA ALA A 116 -7.62 5.05 0.51
C ALA A 116 -8.78 4.25 -0.09
N LEU A 117 -10.00 4.79 -0.05
CA LEU A 117 -11.18 4.16 -0.64
C LEU A 117 -11.13 4.18 -2.17
N THR A 118 -10.68 5.27 -2.78
CA THR A 118 -10.46 5.35 -4.24
C THR A 118 -9.43 4.31 -4.70
N ALA A 119 -8.34 4.13 -3.95
CA ALA A 119 -7.33 3.12 -4.26
C ALA A 119 -7.89 1.68 -4.15
N ALA A 120 -8.75 1.42 -3.17
CA ALA A 120 -9.41 0.13 -3.04
C ALA A 120 -10.37 -0.16 -4.20
N GLU A 121 -11.10 0.86 -4.66
CA GLU A 121 -11.99 0.74 -5.81
C GLU A 121 -11.22 0.50 -7.11
N ALA A 122 -10.13 1.24 -7.35
CA ALA A 122 -9.26 1.03 -8.51
C ALA A 122 -8.72 -0.42 -8.57
N ILE A 123 -8.26 -0.97 -7.44
CA ILE A 123 -7.82 -2.37 -7.38
C ILE A 123 -8.95 -3.34 -7.67
N ARG A 124 -10.18 -3.04 -7.23
CA ARG A 124 -11.35 -3.88 -7.52
C ARG A 124 -11.65 -3.90 -9.03
N GLU A 125 -11.69 -2.74 -9.66
CA GLU A 125 -11.96 -2.61 -11.09
C GLU A 125 -10.89 -3.34 -11.92
N ILE A 126 -9.61 -3.15 -11.61
CA ILE A 126 -8.50 -3.86 -12.27
C ILE A 126 -8.64 -5.38 -12.10
N ALA A 127 -8.99 -5.86 -10.91
CA ALA A 127 -9.14 -7.29 -10.66
C ALA A 127 -10.32 -7.90 -11.45
N GLU A 128 -11.44 -7.17 -11.59
CA GLU A 128 -12.60 -7.57 -12.38
C GLU A 128 -12.28 -7.63 -13.89
N GLU A 129 -11.52 -6.67 -14.40
CA GLU A 129 -11.09 -6.64 -15.82
C GLU A 129 -10.16 -7.80 -16.18
N VAL A 130 -9.32 -8.23 -15.25
CA VAL A 130 -8.41 -9.36 -15.44
C VAL A 130 -9.16 -10.70 -15.48
N GLU A 131 -10.33 -10.80 -14.82
CA GLU A 131 -11.17 -12.03 -14.83
C GLU A 131 -12.02 -12.14 -16.09
N ALA A 132 -12.30 -11.06 -16.79
CA ALA A 132 -13.20 -11.02 -17.95
C ALA A 132 -12.52 -11.55 -19.22
#